data_af2be5b21dd8d06ae4571e0858c9c625
#
_entry.id   af2be5b21dd8d06ae4571e0858c9c625
#
_cell.length_a   1.000
_cell.length_b   1.000
_cell.length_c   1.000
_cell.angle_alpha   90.00
_cell.angle_beta   90.00
_cell.angle_gamma   90.00
#
_symmetry.space_group_name_H-M   'P 1'
#
loop_
_entity.id
_entity.type
_entity.pdbx_description
1 polymer ?
#
loop_
_entity_poly.entity_id
_entity_poly.type
_entity_poly.pdbx_seq_one_letter_code
_entity_poly.pdbx_strand_id
1 'polypeptide(L)'
;IGQTDQASAYTVSQWLKIPVLLVVNPKGMGCSAAALCHGFQTFRTPNSICGILLNDIRSGMYNYYRELLERETGLPVLGYLPHLPEVQLESRHLGLMTAGEVEQLDEKIRLLGETAAETLELSRILELAKTAPPLPDVPQYTAKPKSFRLGVAQDKAFCFTYAENLELLEQCGAELVYFSPLTDA
;
A
#
# COMPACT_ATOMS: atom_id res chain seq x y z
N ILE A 1 5.52 -18.37 2.97
CA ILE A 1 5.12 -17.06 3.49
C ILE A 1 4.36 -17.29 4.80
N GLY A 2 4.61 -16.49 5.84
CA GLY A 2 3.88 -16.56 7.11
C GLY A 2 4.47 -17.46 8.19
N GLN A 3 5.53 -18.22 7.92
CA GLN A 3 6.23 -19.02 8.92
C GLN A 3 7.42 -18.29 9.56
N THR A 4 7.94 -17.28 8.90
CA THR A 4 9.06 -16.45 9.35
C THR A 4 8.75 -14.98 9.09
N ASP A 5 9.56 -14.08 9.62
CA ASP A 5 9.44 -12.64 9.34
C ASP A 5 9.87 -12.24 7.91
N GLN A 6 10.49 -13.15 7.16
CA GLN A 6 10.94 -12.88 5.79
C GLN A 6 9.77 -12.49 4.89
N ALA A 7 9.98 -11.45 4.07
CA ALA A 7 9.00 -10.87 3.17
C ALA A 7 7.73 -10.29 3.88
N SER A 8 7.83 -9.98 5.17
CA SER A 8 6.78 -9.28 5.90
C SER A 8 6.92 -7.76 5.76
N ALA A 9 5.83 -7.01 5.98
CA ALA A 9 5.89 -5.55 6.05
C ALA A 9 6.87 -5.06 7.14
N TYR A 10 6.96 -5.79 8.25
CA TYR A 10 7.95 -5.53 9.28
C TYR A 10 9.38 -5.58 8.72
N THR A 11 9.75 -6.67 8.04
CA THR A 11 11.11 -6.82 7.46
C THR A 11 11.41 -5.70 6.45
N VAL A 12 10.46 -5.35 5.59
CA VAL A 12 10.62 -4.26 4.62
C VAL A 12 10.86 -2.93 5.34
N SER A 13 10.07 -2.63 6.39
CA SER A 13 10.23 -1.39 7.15
C SER A 13 11.59 -1.30 7.84
N GLN A 14 12.12 -2.42 8.35
CA GLN A 14 13.44 -2.46 8.98
C GLN A 14 14.58 -2.28 7.96
N TRP A 15 14.49 -2.89 6.80
CA TRP A 15 15.49 -2.73 5.73
C TRP A 15 15.56 -1.30 5.23
N LEU A 16 14.41 -0.70 4.99
CA LEU A 16 14.29 0.67 4.48
C LEU A 16 14.41 1.72 5.58
N LYS A 17 14.32 1.32 6.85
CA LYS A 17 14.29 2.21 8.04
C LYS A 17 13.21 3.29 7.93
N ILE A 18 12.07 2.94 7.36
CA ILE A 18 10.95 3.87 7.13
C ILE A 18 9.95 3.84 8.27
N PRO A 19 9.27 4.99 8.54
CA PRO A 19 8.15 5.03 9.47
C PRO A 19 6.96 4.24 8.90
N VAL A 20 6.20 3.60 9.80
CA VAL A 20 5.05 2.77 9.46
C VAL A 20 3.79 3.34 10.09
N LEU A 21 2.74 3.50 9.29
CA LEU A 21 1.40 3.77 9.76
C LEU A 21 0.61 2.46 9.81
N LEU A 22 0.07 2.15 10.99
CA LEU A 22 -0.75 0.97 11.19
C LEU A 22 -2.21 1.29 10.83
N VAL A 23 -2.71 0.69 9.75
CA VAL A 23 -4.11 0.83 9.34
C VAL A 23 -4.94 -0.25 10.01
N VAL A 24 -5.94 0.15 10.80
CA VAL A 24 -6.75 -0.75 11.62
C VAL A 24 -8.24 -0.57 11.32
N ASN A 25 -8.96 -1.67 11.10
CA ASN A 25 -10.42 -1.68 11.13
C ASN A 25 -10.88 -2.14 12.52
N PRO A 26 -11.30 -1.22 13.40
CA PRO A 26 -11.68 -1.55 14.78
C PRO A 26 -13.13 -1.98 14.93
N LYS A 27 -13.85 -2.23 13.85
CA LYS A 27 -15.27 -2.57 13.83
C LYS A 27 -15.57 -3.77 14.72
N GLY A 28 -16.44 -3.57 15.72
CA GLY A 28 -16.83 -4.61 16.67
C GLY A 28 -15.79 -4.97 17.74
N MET A 29 -14.63 -4.30 17.76
CA MET A 29 -13.53 -4.65 18.67
C MET A 29 -13.61 -4.00 20.05
N GLY A 30 -14.19 -2.79 20.18
CA GLY A 30 -14.14 -2.05 21.44
C GLY A 30 -12.70 -1.93 21.97
N CYS A 31 -12.48 -2.24 23.24
CA CYS A 31 -11.15 -2.16 23.86
C CYS A 31 -10.13 -3.14 23.26
N SER A 32 -10.54 -4.24 22.63
CA SER A 32 -9.61 -5.19 22.04
C SER A 32 -8.86 -4.62 20.81
N ALA A 33 -9.35 -3.51 20.22
CA ALA A 33 -8.60 -2.78 19.21
C ALA A 33 -7.25 -2.26 19.75
N ALA A 34 -7.21 -1.81 21.00
CA ALA A 34 -5.98 -1.39 21.66
C ALA A 34 -5.02 -2.57 21.88
N ALA A 35 -5.54 -3.72 22.30
CA ALA A 35 -4.72 -4.94 22.44
C ALA A 35 -4.11 -5.37 21.11
N LEU A 36 -4.85 -5.27 20.00
CA LEU A 36 -4.35 -5.54 18.66
C LEU A 36 -3.19 -4.60 18.29
N CYS A 37 -3.39 -3.29 18.43
CA CYS A 37 -2.37 -2.28 18.12
C CYS A 37 -1.13 -2.44 19.00
N HIS A 38 -1.32 -2.65 20.31
CA HIS A 38 -0.23 -2.91 21.23
C HIS A 38 0.52 -4.19 20.89
N GLY A 39 -0.18 -5.24 20.45
CA GLY A 39 0.43 -6.47 19.95
C GLY A 39 1.36 -6.23 18.78
N PHE A 40 0.93 -5.48 17.75
CA PHE A 40 1.80 -5.10 16.64
C PHE A 40 3.01 -4.26 17.08
N GLN A 41 2.84 -3.37 18.05
CA GLN A 41 3.90 -2.50 18.58
C GLN A 41 4.95 -3.29 19.35
N THR A 42 4.58 -4.35 20.05
CA THR A 42 5.45 -5.09 20.97
C THR A 42 5.91 -6.45 20.48
N PHE A 43 5.21 -7.04 19.52
CA PHE A 43 5.50 -8.40 19.02
C PHE A 43 6.90 -8.52 18.39
N ARG A 44 7.39 -7.44 17.77
CA ARG A 44 8.75 -7.35 17.25
C ARG A 44 9.39 -6.04 17.63
N THR A 45 10.64 -6.13 18.11
CA THR A 45 11.44 -4.96 18.49
C THR A 45 12.84 -5.05 17.85
N PRO A 46 13.39 -3.95 17.34
CA PRO A 46 12.74 -2.65 17.20
C PRO A 46 11.61 -2.67 16.16
N ASN A 47 10.63 -1.78 16.29
CA ASN A 47 9.62 -1.56 15.26
C ASN A 47 9.58 -0.09 14.84
N SER A 48 8.99 0.18 13.68
CA SER A 48 8.92 1.52 13.09
C SER A 48 7.50 2.09 13.07
N ILE A 49 6.57 1.51 13.85
CA ILE A 49 5.20 2.00 13.91
C ILE A 49 5.18 3.34 14.63
N CYS A 50 4.74 4.39 13.94
CA CYS A 50 4.76 5.77 14.42
C CYS A 50 3.40 6.43 14.46
N GLY A 51 2.33 5.76 14.01
CA GLY A 51 0.97 6.26 14.04
C GLY A 51 -0.05 5.23 13.62
N ILE A 52 -1.31 5.53 13.87
CA ILE A 52 -2.46 4.68 13.58
C ILE A 52 -3.43 5.44 12.69
N LEU A 53 -3.97 4.76 11.69
CA LEU A 53 -5.10 5.18 10.87
C LEU A 53 -6.27 4.22 11.08
N LEU A 54 -7.46 4.77 11.28
CA LEU A 54 -8.66 3.95 11.42
C LEU A 54 -9.35 3.80 10.07
N ASN A 55 -9.76 2.60 9.72
CA ASN A 55 -10.43 2.30 8.47
C ASN A 55 -11.82 1.71 8.71
N ASP A 56 -12.78 2.04 7.85
CA ASP A 56 -14.14 1.51 7.84
C ASP A 56 -14.89 1.74 9.17
N ILE A 57 -14.81 2.94 9.73
CA ILE A 57 -15.49 3.29 10.97
C ILE A 57 -16.60 4.30 10.74
N ARG A 58 -17.57 4.33 11.66
CA ARG A 58 -18.55 5.42 11.73
C ARG A 58 -17.89 6.66 12.35
N SER A 59 -18.12 7.85 11.77
CA SER A 59 -17.54 9.12 12.24
C SER A 59 -17.76 9.37 13.73
N GLY A 60 -18.95 9.05 14.25
CA GLY A 60 -19.28 9.17 15.68
C GLY A 60 -18.44 8.29 16.62
N MET A 61 -17.74 7.27 16.09
CA MET A 61 -16.87 6.41 16.89
C MET A 61 -15.41 6.85 16.88
N TYR A 62 -15.05 7.85 16.05
CA TYR A 62 -13.67 8.27 15.90
C TYR A 62 -13.03 8.73 17.20
N ASN A 63 -13.67 9.65 17.91
CA ASN A 63 -13.11 10.19 19.15
C ASN A 63 -12.94 9.09 20.22
N TYR A 64 -13.87 8.18 20.34
CA TYR A 64 -13.75 7.05 21.26
C TYR A 64 -12.51 6.20 20.96
N TYR A 65 -12.33 5.80 19.70
CA TYR A 65 -11.17 4.97 19.35
C TYR A 65 -9.86 5.77 19.39
N ARG A 66 -9.88 7.04 19.03
CA ARG A 66 -8.72 7.91 19.14
C ARG A 66 -8.22 7.98 20.58
N GLU A 67 -9.06 8.36 21.51
CA GLU A 67 -8.70 8.47 22.93
C GLU A 67 -8.23 7.13 23.51
N LEU A 68 -8.92 6.04 23.19
CA LEU A 68 -8.57 4.71 23.63
C LEU A 68 -7.18 4.31 23.12
N LEU A 69 -6.95 4.40 21.81
CA LEU A 69 -5.71 3.93 21.20
C LEU A 69 -4.51 4.80 21.57
N GLU A 70 -4.66 6.12 21.59
CA GLU A 70 -3.59 7.03 22.01
C GLU A 70 -3.19 6.79 23.47
N ARG A 71 -4.15 6.56 24.35
CA ARG A 71 -3.88 6.25 25.76
C ARG A 71 -3.16 4.92 25.96
N GLU A 72 -3.61 3.86 25.27
CA GLU A 72 -3.12 2.49 25.50
C GLU A 72 -1.82 2.20 24.74
N THR A 73 -1.56 2.85 23.61
CA THR A 73 -0.39 2.58 22.78
C THR A 73 0.67 3.68 22.81
N GLY A 74 0.29 4.89 23.21
CA GLY A 74 1.13 6.08 23.12
C GLY A 74 1.35 6.57 21.66
N LEU A 75 0.73 5.92 20.66
CA LEU A 75 0.84 6.30 19.27
C LEU A 75 -0.27 7.28 18.87
N PRO A 76 0.03 8.31 18.05
CA PRO A 76 -0.99 9.22 17.55
C PRO A 76 -1.95 8.50 16.60
N VAL A 77 -3.24 8.80 16.72
CA VAL A 77 -4.27 8.42 15.73
C VAL A 77 -4.42 9.58 14.75
N LEU A 78 -3.98 9.37 13.52
CA LEU A 78 -3.82 10.42 12.49
C LEU A 78 -5.04 10.57 11.58
N GLY A 79 -6.18 10.11 12.02
CA GLY A 79 -7.44 10.23 11.30
C GLY A 79 -8.10 8.90 10.99
N TYR A 80 -9.13 8.96 10.16
CA TYR A 80 -9.92 7.79 9.81
C TYR A 80 -10.48 7.88 8.39
N LEU A 81 -10.79 6.74 7.81
CA LEU A 81 -11.65 6.62 6.64
C LEU A 81 -13.00 6.06 7.10
N PRO A 82 -14.11 6.74 6.77
CA PRO A 82 -15.45 6.25 7.08
C PRO A 82 -15.78 5.04 6.21
N HIS A 83 -16.89 4.37 6.54
CA HIS A 83 -17.45 3.35 5.67
C HIS A 83 -17.96 3.98 4.37
N LEU A 84 -17.37 3.60 3.23
CA LEU A 84 -17.65 4.12 1.90
C LEU A 84 -18.03 2.96 0.96
N PRO A 85 -19.31 2.57 0.88
CA PRO A 85 -19.74 1.49 0.01
C PRO A 85 -19.39 1.73 -1.46
N GLU A 86 -19.41 3.00 -1.89
CA GLU A 86 -19.20 3.43 -3.27
C GLU A 86 -17.76 3.16 -3.77
N VAL A 87 -16.79 3.15 -2.85
CA VAL A 87 -15.37 2.88 -3.19
C VAL A 87 -14.95 1.45 -2.93
N GLN A 88 -15.89 0.60 -2.52
CA GLN A 88 -15.57 -0.80 -2.25
C GLN A 88 -15.11 -1.49 -3.53
N LEU A 89 -13.96 -2.14 -3.47
CA LEU A 89 -13.46 -2.99 -4.55
C LEU A 89 -13.93 -4.41 -4.30
N GLU A 90 -14.53 -5.01 -5.33
CA GLU A 90 -14.94 -6.41 -5.25
C GLU A 90 -13.71 -7.31 -5.18
N SER A 91 -13.76 -8.29 -4.29
CA SER A 91 -12.75 -9.32 -4.17
C SER A 91 -13.20 -10.57 -4.93
N ARG A 92 -12.38 -11.08 -5.82
CA ARG A 92 -12.59 -12.39 -6.45
C ARG A 92 -12.11 -13.51 -5.52
N HIS A 93 -12.74 -14.67 -5.59
CA HIS A 93 -12.35 -15.85 -4.81
C HIS A 93 -10.91 -16.32 -5.09
N LEU A 94 -10.38 -16.05 -6.27
CA LEU A 94 -9.02 -16.39 -6.68
C LEU A 94 -8.43 -15.21 -7.47
N GLY A 95 -7.61 -14.42 -6.78
CA GLY A 95 -6.86 -13.32 -7.38
C GLY A 95 -7.48 -11.94 -7.18
N LEU A 96 -6.69 -10.92 -7.49
CA LEU A 96 -7.08 -9.52 -7.43
C LEU A 96 -7.75 -9.13 -8.76
N MET A 97 -8.68 -8.20 -8.70
CA MET A 97 -9.15 -7.49 -9.90
C MET A 97 -8.06 -6.54 -10.37
N THR A 98 -7.82 -6.51 -11.66
CA THR A 98 -6.89 -5.53 -12.23
C THR A 98 -7.53 -4.15 -12.30
N ALA A 99 -6.73 -3.10 -12.33
CA ALA A 99 -7.24 -1.73 -12.44
C ALA A 99 -8.17 -1.53 -13.65
N GLY A 100 -7.90 -2.20 -14.76
CA GLY A 100 -8.73 -2.14 -15.97
C GLY A 100 -10.08 -2.88 -15.88
N GLU A 101 -10.28 -3.72 -14.85
CA GLU A 101 -11.52 -4.44 -14.61
C GLU A 101 -12.43 -3.75 -13.58
N VAL A 102 -11.91 -2.77 -12.85
CA VAL A 102 -12.68 -2.03 -11.83
C VAL A 102 -13.48 -0.93 -12.53
N GLU A 103 -14.79 -1.05 -12.49
CA GLU A 103 -15.67 -0.02 -13.04
C GLU A 103 -15.52 1.29 -12.24
N GLN A 104 -15.46 2.42 -12.96
CA GLN A 104 -15.37 3.77 -12.38
C GLN A 104 -14.20 3.94 -11.38
N LEU A 105 -13.06 3.31 -11.63
CA LEU A 105 -11.92 3.34 -10.73
C LEU A 105 -11.46 4.77 -10.41
N ASP A 106 -11.36 5.65 -11.42
CA ASP A 106 -10.93 7.05 -11.23
C ASP A 106 -11.88 7.81 -10.31
N GLU A 107 -13.19 7.59 -10.45
CA GLU A 107 -14.20 8.21 -9.59
C GLU A 107 -14.11 7.71 -8.15
N LYS A 108 -13.90 6.40 -7.97
CA LYS A 108 -13.67 5.80 -6.65
C LYS A 108 -12.40 6.36 -5.98
N ILE A 109 -11.32 6.49 -6.73
CA ILE A 109 -10.06 7.08 -6.23
C ILE A 109 -10.26 8.56 -5.87
N ARG A 110 -10.97 9.32 -6.71
CA ARG A 110 -11.28 10.72 -6.44
C ARG A 110 -12.08 10.88 -5.14
N LEU A 111 -13.17 10.14 -4.98
CA LEU A 111 -14.00 10.18 -3.78
C LEU A 111 -13.22 9.79 -2.52
N LEU A 112 -12.40 8.74 -2.61
CA LEU A 112 -11.55 8.32 -1.50
C LEU A 112 -10.53 9.39 -1.16
N GLY A 113 -9.93 10.04 -2.15
CA GLY A 113 -8.96 11.13 -1.97
C GLY A 113 -9.58 12.37 -1.31
N GLU A 114 -10.76 12.77 -1.74
CA GLU A 114 -11.52 13.89 -1.12
C GLU A 114 -11.86 13.57 0.34
N THR A 115 -12.39 12.39 0.60
CA THR A 115 -12.68 11.95 1.97
C THR A 115 -11.41 11.89 2.84
N ALA A 116 -10.32 11.37 2.31
CA ALA A 116 -9.04 11.34 3.01
C ALA A 116 -8.51 12.74 3.34
N ALA A 117 -8.69 13.70 2.43
CA ALA A 117 -8.29 15.08 2.68
C ALA A 117 -9.06 15.75 3.83
N GLU A 118 -10.31 15.35 4.05
CA GLU A 118 -11.16 15.87 5.13
C GLU A 118 -10.94 15.15 6.47
N THR A 119 -10.59 13.87 6.45
CA THR A 119 -10.64 13.01 7.65
C THR A 119 -9.28 12.57 8.16
N LEU A 120 -8.21 12.75 7.37
CA LEU A 120 -6.84 12.41 7.77
C LEU A 120 -6.03 13.67 8.09
N GLU A 121 -5.14 13.56 9.07
CA GLU A 121 -4.16 14.59 9.42
C GLU A 121 -2.97 14.56 8.43
N LEU A 122 -3.24 14.85 7.12
CA LEU A 122 -2.27 14.69 6.04
C LEU A 122 -0.95 15.42 6.27
N SER A 123 -0.99 16.64 6.81
CA SER A 123 0.24 17.40 7.12
C SER A 123 1.12 16.65 8.11
N ARG A 124 0.53 16.06 9.14
CA ARG A 124 1.25 15.29 10.15
C ARG A 124 1.78 13.96 9.62
N ILE A 125 1.02 13.31 8.74
CA ILE A 125 1.48 12.11 8.01
C ILE A 125 2.71 12.45 7.16
N LEU A 126 2.69 13.58 6.44
CA LEU A 126 3.83 14.04 5.65
C LEU A 126 5.05 14.38 6.51
N GLU A 127 4.85 14.96 7.69
CA GLU A 127 5.96 15.20 8.63
C GLU A 127 6.59 13.90 9.10
N LEU A 128 5.80 12.89 9.41
CA LEU A 128 6.31 11.56 9.76
C LEU A 128 7.03 10.91 8.57
N ALA A 129 6.49 11.02 7.37
CA ALA A 129 7.14 10.48 6.17
C ALA A 129 8.52 11.10 5.90
N LYS A 130 8.71 12.39 6.21
CA LYS A 130 10.00 13.10 6.07
C LYS A 130 11.08 12.59 7.03
N THR A 131 10.72 11.82 8.05
CA THR A 131 11.71 11.18 8.96
C THR A 131 12.38 9.96 8.34
N ALA A 132 11.89 9.48 7.19
CA ALA A 132 12.54 8.41 6.46
C ALA A 132 13.94 8.84 6.00
N PRO A 133 14.96 7.96 6.09
CA PRO A 133 16.27 8.27 5.57
C PRO A 133 16.23 8.39 4.03
N PRO A 134 17.17 9.12 3.42
CA PRO A 134 17.30 9.12 1.98
C PRO A 134 17.58 7.69 1.49
N LEU A 135 16.96 7.31 0.38
CA LEU A 135 17.28 6.05 -0.27
C LEU A 135 18.71 6.10 -0.81
N PRO A 136 19.43 4.98 -0.77
CA PRO A 136 20.76 4.91 -1.39
C PRO A 136 20.64 5.19 -2.89
N ASP A 137 21.68 5.77 -3.45
CA ASP A 137 21.75 5.97 -4.88
C ASP A 137 21.61 4.63 -5.61
N VAL A 138 20.66 4.55 -6.51
CA VAL A 138 20.50 3.39 -7.37
C VAL A 138 21.56 3.45 -8.46
N PRO A 139 22.34 2.36 -8.68
CA PRO A 139 23.30 2.33 -9.78
C PRO A 139 22.60 2.68 -11.10
N GLN A 140 23.05 3.73 -11.76
CA GLN A 140 22.53 4.06 -13.08
C GLN A 140 23.15 3.09 -14.09
N TYR A 141 22.32 2.28 -14.68
CA TYR A 141 22.75 1.42 -15.77
C TYR A 141 22.80 2.23 -17.06
N THR A 142 23.95 2.22 -17.74
CA THR A 142 24.02 2.78 -19.09
C THR A 142 23.26 1.86 -20.04
N ALA A 143 22.22 2.39 -20.67
CA ALA A 143 21.44 1.62 -21.62
C ALA A 143 22.31 1.12 -22.78
N LYS A 144 22.21 -0.16 -23.10
CA LYS A 144 22.89 -0.75 -24.27
C LYS A 144 22.14 -0.40 -25.54
N PRO A 145 22.84 -0.31 -26.69
CA PRO A 145 22.18 -0.19 -27.99
C PRO A 145 21.19 -1.35 -28.19
N LYS A 146 20.05 -1.07 -28.81
CA LYS A 146 19.07 -2.10 -29.14
C LYS A 146 19.69 -3.13 -30.07
N SER A 147 19.71 -4.40 -29.66
CA SER A 147 20.41 -5.49 -30.35
C SER A 147 19.54 -6.70 -30.63
N PHE A 148 18.36 -6.79 -29.99
CA PHE A 148 17.40 -7.87 -30.21
C PHE A 148 15.98 -7.38 -29.94
N ARG A 149 15.01 -8.08 -30.55
CA ARG A 149 13.58 -7.85 -30.31
C ARG A 149 13.04 -8.89 -29.33
N LEU A 150 12.25 -8.45 -28.37
CA LEU A 150 11.62 -9.29 -27.36
C LEU A 150 10.10 -9.10 -27.40
N GLY A 151 9.37 -10.19 -27.68
CA GLY A 151 7.91 -10.20 -27.60
C GLY A 151 7.46 -10.19 -26.14
N VAL A 152 6.56 -9.26 -25.79
CA VAL A 152 5.96 -9.15 -24.45
C VAL A 152 4.47 -9.34 -24.59
N ALA A 153 3.95 -10.42 -24.00
CA ALA A 153 2.51 -10.63 -23.93
C ALA A 153 1.88 -9.59 -22.99
N GLN A 154 0.90 -8.84 -23.47
CA GLN A 154 0.21 -7.82 -22.69
C GLN A 154 -1.25 -7.72 -23.13
N ASP A 155 -2.15 -8.18 -22.29
CA ASP A 155 -3.60 -8.08 -22.44
C ASP A 155 -4.31 -8.35 -21.10
N LYS A 156 -5.62 -8.57 -21.13
CA LYS A 156 -6.41 -8.86 -19.91
C LYS A 156 -5.97 -10.14 -19.17
N ALA A 157 -5.37 -11.11 -19.87
CA ALA A 157 -4.84 -12.33 -19.26
C ALA A 157 -3.37 -12.18 -18.83
N PHE A 158 -2.62 -11.31 -19.50
CA PHE A 158 -1.20 -11.01 -19.26
C PHE A 158 -1.02 -9.56 -18.81
N CYS A 159 -1.53 -9.23 -17.62
CA CYS A 159 -1.57 -7.86 -17.10
C CYS A 159 -0.64 -7.63 -15.88
N PHE A 160 -0.05 -8.68 -15.32
CA PHE A 160 0.87 -8.57 -14.19
C PHE A 160 2.33 -8.54 -14.66
N THR A 161 2.76 -7.36 -15.12
CA THR A 161 4.15 -7.13 -15.50
C THR A 161 4.70 -5.97 -14.69
N TYR A 162 5.84 -6.17 -14.04
CA TYR A 162 6.54 -5.11 -13.33
C TYR A 162 7.19 -4.16 -14.34
N ALA A 163 6.93 -2.86 -14.23
CA ALA A 163 7.49 -1.84 -15.11
C ALA A 163 9.01 -1.85 -15.09
N GLU A 164 9.60 -2.04 -13.91
CA GLU A 164 11.04 -2.09 -13.72
C GLU A 164 11.72 -3.24 -14.47
N ASN A 165 11.02 -4.38 -14.64
CA ASN A 165 11.52 -5.48 -15.45
C ASN A 165 11.57 -5.11 -16.93
N LEU A 166 10.56 -4.40 -17.43
CA LEU A 166 10.53 -3.93 -18.82
C LEU A 166 11.63 -2.89 -19.06
N GLU A 167 11.77 -1.92 -18.16
CA GLU A 167 12.83 -0.92 -18.22
C GLU A 167 14.23 -1.57 -18.21
N LEU A 168 14.44 -2.57 -17.35
CA LEU A 168 15.71 -3.29 -17.30
C LEU A 168 16.00 -4.05 -18.60
N LEU A 169 15.00 -4.68 -19.20
CA LEU A 169 15.14 -5.35 -20.48
C LEU A 169 15.52 -4.36 -21.60
N GLU A 170 14.90 -3.18 -21.64
CA GLU A 170 15.26 -2.13 -22.59
C GLU A 170 16.69 -1.62 -22.35
N GLN A 171 17.08 -1.40 -21.10
CA GLN A 171 18.45 -1.04 -20.74
C GLN A 171 19.47 -2.11 -21.13
N CYS A 172 19.07 -3.38 -21.12
CA CYS A 172 19.89 -4.48 -21.62
C CYS A 172 19.98 -4.57 -23.16
N GLY A 173 19.27 -3.71 -23.89
CA GLY A 173 19.32 -3.63 -25.35
C GLY A 173 18.17 -4.35 -26.04
N ALA A 174 17.06 -4.66 -25.33
CA ALA A 174 15.86 -5.17 -25.94
C ALA A 174 15.05 -4.05 -26.64
N GLU A 175 14.47 -4.35 -27.78
CA GLU A 175 13.33 -3.65 -28.35
C GLU A 175 12.07 -4.42 -27.98
N LEU A 176 11.22 -3.85 -27.08
CA LEU A 176 10.02 -4.52 -26.62
C LEU A 176 8.94 -4.43 -27.72
N VAL A 177 8.35 -5.57 -28.06
CA VAL A 177 7.24 -5.68 -29.01
C VAL A 177 6.06 -6.31 -28.29
N TYR A 178 5.04 -5.51 -28.03
CA TYR A 178 3.86 -5.97 -27.33
C TYR A 178 2.91 -6.72 -28.28
N PHE A 179 2.31 -7.78 -27.78
CA PHE A 179 1.29 -8.54 -28.49
C PHE A 179 0.25 -9.09 -27.52
N SER A 180 -0.94 -9.35 -28.00
CA SER A 180 -2.05 -9.93 -27.23
C SER A 180 -2.25 -11.39 -27.64
N PRO A 181 -1.96 -12.37 -26.76
CA PRO A 181 -2.33 -13.76 -27.02
C PRO A 181 -3.84 -14.01 -27.19
N LEU A 182 -4.67 -13.07 -26.75
CA LEU A 182 -6.13 -13.19 -26.87
C LEU A 182 -6.68 -12.65 -28.20
N THR A 183 -6.01 -11.67 -28.82
CA THR A 183 -6.55 -10.96 -30.00
C THR A 183 -5.64 -10.96 -31.20
N ASP A 184 -4.33 -11.14 -31.03
CA ASP A 184 -3.38 -11.17 -32.14
C ASP A 184 -3.24 -12.61 -32.64
N ALA A 185 -3.78 -12.87 -33.81
CA ALA A 185 -3.76 -14.18 -34.48
C ALA A 185 -2.60 -14.28 -35.47
#